data_11a84d995a31b3353e38b46eee0d028a
#
_entry.id   11a84d995a31b3353e38b46eee0d028a
#
_cell.length_a   1.000
_cell.length_b   1.000
_cell.length_c   1.000
_cell.angle_alpha   90.00
_cell.angle_beta   90.00
_cell.angle_gamma   90.00
#
_symmetry.space_group_name_H-M   'P 1'
#
loop_
_entity.id
_entity.type
_entity.pdbx_description
1 polymer ?
#
loop_
_entity_poly.entity_id
_entity_poly.type
_entity_poly.pdbx_seq_one_letter_code
_entity_poly.pdbx_strand_id
1 'polypeptide(L)'
;MALKTILNYSPNFNPKKRPSKQIKFIIFHYTGMKSESDALKRLTEIQSEVSCHYLIKNNGEIVKIVPDLYIAWHAGKSSWKNYKSLNQNSIGIEITNPGHEYGYKNFTQKQITTLVKLSKFLIKKYKINPKNILGHSDIAVLRKKDPGEKFPWEYLAKNKIGIWHTLNKQDLLKNRKLKISKIEENIFFRNLFKIGYSKTFPKNIGRNKYLRELIKSFQRRFRQELVDGKIDQESLLINKSLIKAYN
;
A
#
# COMPACT_ATOMS: atom_id res chain seq x y z
N MET A 1 -0.49 -24.71 -8.54
CA MET A 1 0.93 -24.63 -8.93
C MET A 1 1.71 -23.92 -7.83
N ALA A 2 2.87 -24.46 -7.44
CA ALA A 2 3.80 -23.78 -6.54
C ALA A 2 4.40 -22.55 -7.24
N LEU A 3 4.55 -21.44 -6.53
CA LEU A 3 5.25 -20.25 -7.04
C LEU A 3 6.75 -20.55 -7.03
N LYS A 4 7.39 -20.43 -8.20
CA LYS A 4 8.85 -20.49 -8.29
C LYS A 4 9.44 -19.26 -7.63
N THR A 5 10.30 -19.43 -6.63
CA THR A 5 10.95 -18.34 -5.90
C THR A 5 12.45 -18.60 -5.81
N ILE A 6 13.23 -17.53 -5.94
CA ILE A 6 14.66 -17.52 -5.63
C ILE A 6 14.80 -17.22 -4.13
N LEU A 7 15.69 -17.91 -3.44
CA LEU A 7 15.92 -17.69 -2.00
C LEU A 7 17.13 -16.77 -1.83
N ASN A 8 16.93 -15.65 -1.13
CA ASN A 8 18.01 -14.74 -0.72
C ASN A 8 17.62 -14.07 0.61
N TYR A 9 17.99 -14.72 1.70
CA TYR A 9 17.49 -14.36 3.02
C TYR A 9 18.18 -13.13 3.61
N SER A 10 17.36 -12.25 4.20
CA SER A 10 17.79 -11.13 5.01
C SER A 10 18.01 -11.54 6.46
N PRO A 11 19.00 -10.96 7.18
CA PRO A 11 19.09 -11.07 8.63
C PRO A 11 18.11 -10.14 9.39
N ASN A 12 17.49 -9.17 8.69
CA ASN A 12 16.68 -8.11 9.28
C ASN A 12 15.23 -8.55 9.52
N PHE A 13 15.01 -9.40 10.52
CA PHE A 13 13.67 -9.84 10.92
C PHE A 13 13.64 -10.20 12.41
N ASN A 14 12.43 -10.23 12.98
CA ASN A 14 12.27 -10.74 14.32
C ASN A 14 12.33 -12.29 14.29
N PRO A 15 13.25 -12.93 15.04
CA PRO A 15 13.44 -14.37 15.00
C PRO A 15 12.28 -15.18 15.63
N LYS A 16 11.41 -14.54 16.41
CA LYS A 16 10.22 -15.20 16.96
C LYS A 16 9.16 -15.39 15.87
N LYS A 17 8.81 -16.64 15.59
CA LYS A 17 7.73 -16.98 14.65
C LYS A 17 6.38 -16.49 15.20
N ARG A 18 5.59 -15.89 14.32
CA ARG A 18 4.19 -15.55 14.58
C ARG A 18 3.27 -16.66 14.10
N PRO A 19 2.12 -16.90 14.78
CA PRO A 19 1.10 -17.81 14.26
C PRO A 19 0.53 -17.29 12.94
N SER A 20 0.21 -18.19 12.00
CA SER A 20 -0.33 -17.84 10.67
C SER A 20 -1.59 -16.98 10.74
N LYS A 21 -2.44 -17.19 11.76
CA LYS A 21 -3.65 -16.40 12.02
C LYS A 21 -3.39 -14.92 12.33
N GLN A 22 -2.16 -14.52 12.68
CA GLN A 22 -1.78 -13.12 12.86
C GLN A 22 -1.51 -12.40 11.53
N ILE A 23 -1.29 -13.11 10.44
CA ILE A 23 -1.10 -12.51 9.11
C ILE A 23 -2.47 -12.08 8.59
N LYS A 24 -2.76 -10.79 8.69
CA LYS A 24 -4.05 -10.16 8.34
C LYS A 24 -3.96 -9.27 7.12
N PHE A 25 -2.75 -8.77 6.79
CA PHE A 25 -2.54 -7.74 5.79
C PHE A 25 -1.49 -8.16 4.75
N ILE A 26 -1.64 -7.61 3.53
CA ILE A 26 -0.55 -7.49 2.56
C ILE A 26 -0.28 -6.00 2.40
N ILE A 27 1.00 -5.61 2.47
CA ILE A 27 1.44 -4.24 2.25
C ILE A 27 2.33 -4.20 1.01
N PHE A 28 1.92 -3.40 0.03
CA PHE A 28 2.69 -3.18 -1.19
C PHE A 28 3.63 -1.99 -1.05
N HIS A 29 4.84 -2.19 -1.58
CA HIS A 29 5.90 -1.20 -1.59
C HIS A 29 6.50 -1.10 -2.99
N TYR A 30 7.19 -0.01 -3.29
CA TYR A 30 8.24 0.02 -4.28
C TYR A 30 9.59 0.16 -3.58
N THR A 31 10.67 -0.35 -4.20
CA THR A 31 12.00 -0.34 -3.59
C THR A 31 12.58 1.06 -3.39
N GLY A 32 12.24 2.03 -4.24
CA GLY A 32 12.75 3.40 -4.16
C GLY A 32 14.27 3.49 -4.27
N MET A 33 14.88 2.63 -5.09
CA MET A 33 16.33 2.54 -5.28
C MET A 33 16.67 2.69 -6.77
N LYS A 34 17.88 3.21 -7.07
CA LYS A 34 18.34 3.45 -8.46
C LYS A 34 18.39 2.17 -9.28
N SER A 35 18.85 1.09 -8.67
CA SER A 35 18.97 -0.21 -9.32
C SER A 35 18.30 -1.34 -8.53
N GLU A 36 18.08 -2.46 -9.21
CA GLU A 36 17.55 -3.68 -8.60
C GLU A 36 18.58 -4.34 -7.68
N SER A 37 19.87 -4.25 -8.01
CA SER A 37 20.95 -4.75 -7.15
C SER A 37 21.06 -3.95 -5.86
N ASP A 38 20.95 -2.61 -5.92
CA ASP A 38 20.95 -1.77 -4.71
C ASP A 38 19.76 -2.09 -3.82
N ALA A 39 18.60 -2.31 -4.43
CA ALA A 39 17.39 -2.71 -3.67
C ALA A 39 17.59 -4.05 -2.95
N LEU A 40 18.13 -5.04 -3.65
CA LEU A 40 18.39 -6.35 -3.07
C LEU A 40 19.44 -6.26 -1.96
N LYS A 41 20.56 -5.56 -2.21
CA LYS A 41 21.61 -5.30 -1.22
C LYS A 41 21.01 -4.67 0.05
N ARG A 42 20.25 -3.59 -0.09
CA ARG A 42 19.60 -2.92 1.03
C ARG A 42 18.67 -3.82 1.85
N LEU A 43 17.91 -4.71 1.18
CA LEU A 43 16.98 -5.62 1.84
C LEU A 43 17.66 -6.78 2.57
N THR A 44 18.94 -7.06 2.27
CA THR A 44 19.71 -8.20 2.83
C THR A 44 20.92 -7.78 3.66
N GLU A 45 21.32 -6.51 3.64
CA GLU A 45 22.43 -5.98 4.43
C GLU A 45 21.97 -5.69 5.87
N ILE A 46 22.71 -6.20 6.87
CA ILE A 46 22.31 -6.11 8.28
C ILE A 46 22.18 -4.66 8.76
N GLN A 47 23.09 -3.79 8.33
CA GLN A 47 23.14 -2.37 8.72
C GLN A 47 21.95 -1.55 8.20
N SER A 48 21.23 -2.05 7.21
CA SER A 48 20.08 -1.33 6.65
C SER A 48 18.86 -1.31 7.56
N GLU A 49 18.75 -2.28 8.46
CA GLU A 49 17.62 -2.45 9.39
C GLU A 49 16.24 -2.47 8.69
N VAL A 50 16.23 -2.89 7.43
CA VAL A 50 15.00 -3.05 6.63
C VAL A 50 15.00 -4.39 5.92
N SER A 51 13.81 -4.92 5.68
CA SER A 51 13.60 -6.13 4.89
C SER A 51 12.15 -6.20 4.39
N CYS A 52 11.84 -7.20 3.58
CA CYS A 52 10.48 -7.55 3.21
C CYS A 52 10.33 -9.07 3.14
N HIS A 53 9.14 -9.59 2.91
CA HIS A 53 8.95 -11.02 2.73
C HIS A 53 9.27 -11.45 1.29
N TYR A 54 8.87 -10.62 0.32
CA TYR A 54 9.04 -10.90 -1.10
C TYR A 54 9.48 -9.65 -1.84
N LEU A 55 10.44 -9.81 -2.75
CA LEU A 55 10.82 -8.82 -3.75
C LEU A 55 10.43 -9.35 -5.14
N ILE A 56 9.70 -8.54 -5.92
CA ILE A 56 9.40 -8.81 -7.33
C ILE A 56 10.35 -7.98 -8.18
N LYS A 57 11.19 -8.65 -8.96
CA LYS A 57 12.19 -8.06 -9.85
C LYS A 57 11.55 -7.50 -11.12
N ASN A 58 12.29 -6.69 -11.88
CA ASN A 58 11.81 -6.10 -13.15
C ASN A 58 11.37 -7.14 -14.18
N ASN A 59 12.04 -8.29 -14.20
CA ASN A 59 11.72 -9.42 -15.09
C ASN A 59 10.56 -10.29 -14.58
N GLY A 60 9.98 -9.95 -13.40
CA GLY A 60 8.90 -10.68 -12.77
C GLY A 60 9.33 -11.87 -11.90
N GLU A 61 10.62 -12.11 -11.70
CA GLU A 61 11.10 -13.11 -10.73
C GLU A 61 10.73 -12.71 -9.31
N ILE A 62 10.43 -13.71 -8.47
CA ILE A 62 10.16 -13.51 -7.05
C ILE A 62 11.39 -13.93 -6.25
N VAL A 63 11.93 -13.01 -5.47
CA VAL A 63 12.95 -13.31 -4.46
C VAL A 63 12.28 -13.37 -3.10
N LYS A 64 12.46 -14.47 -2.39
CA LYS A 64 12.01 -14.63 -0.99
C LYS A 64 13.11 -14.15 -0.07
N ILE A 65 12.82 -13.10 0.68
CA ILE A 65 13.76 -12.37 1.53
C ILE A 65 13.60 -12.79 3.01
N VAL A 66 12.35 -12.84 3.51
CA VAL A 66 12.04 -13.32 4.86
C VAL A 66 10.93 -14.37 4.78
N PRO A 67 11.04 -15.52 5.48
CA PRO A 67 9.95 -16.50 5.51
C PRO A 67 8.69 -15.94 6.16
N ASP A 68 7.51 -16.27 5.63
CA ASP A 68 6.21 -15.66 5.95
C ASP A 68 5.88 -15.60 7.46
N LEU A 69 6.29 -16.60 8.22
CA LEU A 69 5.98 -16.68 9.66
C LEU A 69 6.92 -15.85 10.53
N TYR A 70 7.98 -15.29 9.98
CA TYR A 70 8.84 -14.33 10.66
C TYR A 70 8.37 -12.90 10.36
N ILE A 71 8.79 -11.95 11.18
CA ILE A 71 8.34 -10.55 11.09
C ILE A 71 9.41 -9.75 10.36
N ALA A 72 9.23 -9.51 9.07
CA ALA A 72 10.09 -8.64 8.28
C ALA A 72 9.90 -7.16 8.67
N TRP A 73 10.93 -6.34 8.49
CA TRP A 73 10.94 -4.93 8.87
C TRP A 73 10.66 -4.02 7.67
N HIS A 74 9.40 -3.94 7.22
CA HIS A 74 8.99 -3.19 6.02
C HIS A 74 8.04 -2.02 6.27
N ALA A 75 7.21 -2.07 7.31
CA ALA A 75 6.16 -1.08 7.54
C ALA A 75 6.58 0.05 8.51
N GLY A 76 7.54 -0.21 9.41
CA GLY A 76 8.01 0.73 10.41
C GLY A 76 6.88 1.30 11.29
N LYS A 77 6.98 2.57 11.71
CA LYS A 77 5.90 3.28 12.42
C LYS A 77 4.71 3.43 11.48
N SER A 78 3.65 2.69 11.73
CA SER A 78 2.49 2.56 10.86
C SER A 78 1.22 2.31 11.67
N SER A 79 0.06 2.67 11.11
CA SER A 79 -1.24 2.43 11.72
C SER A 79 -2.33 2.24 10.67
N TRP A 80 -3.27 1.32 10.95
CA TRP A 80 -4.49 1.10 10.16
C TRP A 80 -5.57 0.54 11.05
N LYS A 81 -6.73 1.19 11.13
CA LYS A 81 -7.77 0.86 12.12
C LYS A 81 -7.16 0.82 13.54
N ASN A 82 -7.32 -0.27 14.24
CA ASN A 82 -6.78 -0.48 15.59
C ASN A 82 -5.37 -1.10 15.60
N TYR A 83 -4.80 -1.40 14.41
CA TYR A 83 -3.46 -1.98 14.31
C TYR A 83 -2.40 -0.88 14.30
N LYS A 84 -1.35 -1.09 15.08
CA LYS A 84 -0.12 -0.29 15.09
C LYS A 84 1.06 -1.19 14.78
N SER A 85 2.14 -0.61 14.19
CA SER A 85 3.34 -1.39 13.85
C SER A 85 3.01 -2.64 13.01
N LEU A 86 2.45 -2.41 11.82
CA LEU A 86 1.87 -3.46 10.97
C LEU A 86 2.85 -4.55 10.53
N ASN A 87 4.16 -4.42 10.77
CA ASN A 87 5.12 -5.52 10.57
C ASN A 87 4.61 -6.83 11.19
N GLN A 88 4.04 -6.76 12.39
CA GLN A 88 3.60 -7.95 13.13
C GLN A 88 2.45 -8.69 12.46
N ASN A 89 1.62 -8.00 11.68
CA ASN A 89 0.37 -8.54 11.16
C ASN A 89 0.32 -8.62 9.64
N SER A 90 1.42 -8.34 8.92
CA SER A 90 1.43 -8.23 7.47
C SER A 90 2.51 -9.06 6.78
N ILE A 91 2.28 -9.29 5.49
CA ILE A 91 3.30 -9.68 4.53
C ILE A 91 3.66 -8.44 3.71
N GLY A 92 4.93 -8.02 3.72
CA GLY A 92 5.44 -6.95 2.86
C GLY A 92 5.93 -7.49 1.53
N ILE A 93 5.47 -6.87 0.45
CA ILE A 93 5.89 -7.19 -0.93
C ILE A 93 6.50 -5.92 -1.53
N GLU A 94 7.80 -5.96 -1.78
CA GLU A 94 8.54 -4.94 -2.53
C GLU A 94 8.47 -5.23 -4.03
N ILE A 95 8.31 -4.20 -4.83
CA ILE A 95 8.35 -4.29 -6.30
C ILE A 95 9.45 -3.34 -6.77
N THR A 96 10.39 -3.85 -7.57
CA THR A 96 11.49 -3.03 -8.08
C THR A 96 10.96 -1.86 -8.89
N ASN A 97 11.22 -0.66 -8.42
CA ASN A 97 10.89 0.60 -9.08
C ASN A 97 11.71 1.72 -8.44
N PRO A 98 12.30 2.64 -9.21
CA PRO A 98 13.13 3.71 -8.66
C PRO A 98 12.37 4.67 -7.73
N GLY A 99 11.04 4.70 -7.81
CA GLY A 99 10.22 5.54 -6.95
C GLY A 99 10.39 7.04 -7.24
N HIS A 100 9.70 7.86 -6.45
CA HIS A 100 9.60 9.31 -6.68
C HIS A 100 10.94 10.06 -6.67
N GLU A 101 11.95 9.52 -5.97
CA GLU A 101 13.26 10.18 -5.84
C GLU A 101 14.20 9.92 -7.03
N TYR A 102 14.02 8.79 -7.72
CA TYR A 102 14.94 8.34 -8.77
C TYR A 102 14.26 8.07 -10.12
N GLY A 103 13.17 8.78 -10.41
CA GLY A 103 12.46 8.66 -11.69
C GLY A 103 11.36 7.60 -11.66
N TYR A 104 10.32 7.84 -10.87
CA TYR A 104 9.17 6.96 -10.73
C TYR A 104 8.53 6.63 -12.08
N LYS A 105 8.44 5.35 -12.39
CA LYS A 105 7.94 4.82 -13.67
C LYS A 105 6.80 3.82 -13.48
N ASN A 106 6.16 3.45 -14.57
CA ASN A 106 5.15 2.38 -14.55
C ASN A 106 5.80 1.04 -14.20
N PHE A 107 5.03 0.18 -13.55
CA PHE A 107 5.42 -1.20 -13.29
C PHE A 107 5.32 -2.02 -14.57
N THR A 108 6.26 -2.95 -14.78
CA THR A 108 6.26 -3.78 -15.98
C THR A 108 5.10 -4.78 -15.97
N GLN A 109 4.64 -5.21 -17.14
CA GLN A 109 3.60 -6.24 -17.25
C GLN A 109 4.00 -7.55 -16.56
N LYS A 110 5.30 -7.91 -16.61
CA LYS A 110 5.85 -9.09 -15.91
C LYS A 110 5.71 -8.94 -14.39
N GLN A 111 6.05 -7.76 -13.84
CA GLN A 111 5.85 -7.48 -12.41
C GLN A 111 4.38 -7.58 -12.01
N ILE A 112 3.47 -6.97 -12.77
CA ILE A 112 2.03 -6.97 -12.48
C ILE A 112 1.46 -8.40 -12.52
N THR A 113 1.82 -9.18 -13.54
CA THR A 113 1.37 -10.58 -13.65
C THR A 113 1.85 -11.42 -12.46
N THR A 114 3.10 -11.26 -12.06
CA THR A 114 3.68 -11.95 -10.92
C THR A 114 3.05 -11.51 -9.60
N LEU A 115 2.83 -10.19 -9.44
CA LEU A 115 2.17 -9.62 -8.27
C LEU A 115 0.77 -10.20 -8.08
N VAL A 116 -0.02 -10.33 -9.16
CA VAL A 116 -1.35 -10.96 -9.11
C VAL A 116 -1.26 -12.41 -8.66
N LYS A 117 -0.34 -13.20 -9.22
CA LYS A 117 -0.15 -14.63 -8.85
C LYS A 117 0.25 -14.77 -7.39
N LEU A 118 1.26 -14.02 -6.94
CA LEU A 118 1.75 -14.04 -5.55
C LEU A 118 0.67 -13.58 -4.57
N SER A 119 -0.03 -12.49 -4.87
CA SER A 119 -1.08 -11.96 -4.00
C SER A 119 -2.24 -12.95 -3.85
N LYS A 120 -2.73 -13.56 -4.94
CA LYS A 120 -3.78 -14.58 -4.89
C LYS A 120 -3.36 -15.79 -4.05
N PHE A 121 -2.10 -16.24 -4.19
CA PHE A 121 -1.55 -17.33 -3.37
C PHE A 121 -1.58 -16.97 -1.87
N LEU A 122 -1.08 -15.78 -1.50
CA LEU A 122 -1.03 -15.35 -0.10
C LEU A 122 -2.43 -15.11 0.48
N ILE A 123 -3.34 -14.51 -0.29
CA ILE A 123 -4.74 -14.31 0.10
C ILE A 123 -5.40 -15.65 0.43
N LYS A 124 -5.25 -16.66 -0.44
CA LYS A 124 -5.79 -17.99 -0.21
C LYS A 124 -5.15 -18.66 1.01
N LYS A 125 -3.82 -18.61 1.11
CA LYS A 125 -3.03 -19.25 2.18
C LYS A 125 -3.37 -18.72 3.56
N TYR A 126 -3.51 -17.40 3.71
CA TYR A 126 -3.71 -16.71 5.00
C TYR A 126 -5.13 -16.18 5.19
N LYS A 127 -6.05 -16.44 4.26
CA LYS A 127 -7.43 -15.97 4.29
C LYS A 127 -7.52 -14.44 4.48
N ILE A 128 -6.69 -13.69 3.75
CA ILE A 128 -6.59 -12.24 3.88
C ILE A 128 -7.81 -11.57 3.23
N ASN A 129 -8.50 -10.72 3.98
CA ASN A 129 -9.63 -9.95 3.46
C ASN A 129 -9.14 -8.91 2.43
N PRO A 130 -9.81 -8.73 1.28
CA PRO A 130 -9.45 -7.70 0.30
C PRO A 130 -9.32 -6.28 0.87
N LYS A 131 -10.10 -5.93 1.89
CA LYS A 131 -10.02 -4.65 2.62
C LYS A 131 -8.68 -4.44 3.35
N ASN A 132 -7.92 -5.51 3.56
CA ASN A 132 -6.64 -5.52 4.27
C ASN A 132 -5.43 -5.57 3.32
N ILE A 133 -5.63 -5.30 2.05
CA ILE A 133 -4.54 -5.18 1.07
C ILE A 133 -4.28 -3.69 0.86
N LEU A 134 -3.13 -3.21 1.30
CA LEU A 134 -2.82 -1.80 1.49
C LEU A 134 -1.51 -1.41 0.82
N GLY A 135 -1.35 -0.13 0.56
CA GLY A 135 -0.05 0.48 0.24
C GLY A 135 0.64 0.98 1.51
N HIS A 136 1.95 1.11 1.46
CA HIS A 136 2.71 1.70 2.58
C HIS A 136 2.25 3.13 2.87
N SER A 137 1.92 3.91 1.84
CA SER A 137 1.36 5.26 2.00
C SER A 137 0.03 5.28 2.75
N ASP A 138 -0.79 4.22 2.68
CA ASP A 138 -2.06 4.16 3.41
C ASP A 138 -1.84 4.12 4.94
N ILE A 139 -0.79 3.43 5.37
CA ILE A 139 -0.50 3.13 6.78
C ILE A 139 0.56 4.05 7.41
N ALA A 140 1.27 4.82 6.60
CA ALA A 140 2.33 5.72 7.02
C ALA A 140 2.30 7.07 6.26
N VAL A 141 1.14 7.73 6.27
CA VAL A 141 0.75 8.86 5.40
C VAL A 141 1.73 10.04 5.40
N LEU A 142 2.40 10.33 6.51
CA LEU A 142 3.37 11.41 6.65
C LEU A 142 4.76 11.06 6.11
N ARG A 143 5.04 9.79 5.93
CA ARG A 143 6.40 9.28 5.77
C ARG A 143 6.63 8.59 4.43
N LYS A 144 5.58 8.08 3.83
CA LYS A 144 5.67 7.15 2.70
C LYS A 144 4.73 7.54 1.55
N LYS A 145 5.22 7.29 0.33
CA LYS A 145 4.47 7.51 -0.91
C LYS A 145 4.23 6.19 -1.67
N ASP A 146 5.03 5.16 -1.38
CA ASP A 146 4.95 3.85 -2.03
C ASP A 146 3.63 3.12 -1.75
N PRO A 147 3.10 2.31 -2.69
CA PRO A 147 3.64 2.02 -4.02
C PRO A 147 3.38 3.11 -5.07
N GLY A 148 2.75 4.24 -4.70
CA GLY A 148 2.54 5.42 -5.52
C GLY A 148 1.34 5.37 -6.45
N GLU A 149 1.13 6.46 -7.21
CA GLU A 149 -0.04 6.67 -8.06
C GLU A 149 0.02 5.92 -9.40
N LYS A 150 1.18 5.38 -9.82
CA LYS A 150 1.28 4.51 -11.00
C LYS A 150 1.05 3.03 -10.69
N PHE A 151 0.79 2.70 -9.43
CA PHE A 151 0.53 1.32 -9.02
C PHE A 151 -0.88 0.88 -9.48
N PRO A 152 -1.06 -0.33 -10.05
CA PRO A 152 -2.28 -0.70 -10.77
C PRO A 152 -3.43 -1.14 -9.85
N TRP A 153 -3.86 -0.31 -8.91
CA TRP A 153 -4.86 -0.64 -7.89
C TRP A 153 -6.19 -1.12 -8.46
N GLU A 154 -6.70 -0.43 -9.50
CA GLU A 154 -7.96 -0.81 -10.16
C GLU A 154 -7.86 -2.21 -10.78
N TYR A 155 -6.77 -2.47 -11.51
CA TYR A 155 -6.53 -3.78 -12.13
C TYR A 155 -6.41 -4.90 -11.09
N LEU A 156 -5.74 -4.64 -9.97
CA LEU A 156 -5.63 -5.59 -8.86
C LEU A 156 -7.01 -5.87 -8.24
N ALA A 157 -7.83 -4.84 -8.02
CA ALA A 157 -9.17 -5.01 -7.48
C ALA A 157 -10.09 -5.83 -8.41
N LYS A 158 -10.02 -5.62 -9.74
CA LYS A 158 -10.68 -6.46 -10.75
C LYS A 158 -10.24 -7.94 -10.64
N ASN A 159 -9.02 -8.18 -10.16
CA ASN A 159 -8.49 -9.51 -9.86
C ASN A 159 -8.76 -9.98 -8.42
N LYS A 160 -9.67 -9.32 -7.68
CA LYS A 160 -10.03 -9.60 -6.27
C LYS A 160 -8.86 -9.37 -5.28
N ILE A 161 -7.93 -8.49 -5.63
CA ILE A 161 -6.79 -8.08 -4.81
C ILE A 161 -6.98 -6.63 -4.40
N GLY A 162 -7.38 -6.40 -3.16
CA GLY A 162 -7.74 -5.06 -2.68
C GLY A 162 -9.17 -4.67 -3.06
N ILE A 163 -9.46 -3.39 -2.91
CA ILE A 163 -10.77 -2.78 -3.20
C ILE A 163 -10.60 -1.58 -4.14
N TRP A 164 -11.65 -1.32 -4.93
CA TRP A 164 -11.77 -0.16 -5.79
C TRP A 164 -13.22 0.31 -5.81
N HIS A 165 -13.46 1.54 -6.27
CA HIS A 165 -14.82 2.05 -6.47
C HIS A 165 -15.42 1.54 -7.78
N THR A 166 -16.76 1.62 -7.90
CA THR A 166 -17.51 1.16 -9.08
C THR A 166 -18.02 2.31 -9.97
N LEU A 167 -17.52 3.52 -9.74
CA LEU A 167 -17.97 4.73 -10.40
C LEU A 167 -17.41 4.83 -11.81
N ASN A 168 -18.20 5.42 -12.72
CA ASN A 168 -17.80 5.69 -14.10
C ASN A 168 -16.73 6.79 -14.14
N LYS A 169 -15.69 6.59 -14.96
CA LYS A 169 -14.55 7.52 -15.06
C LYS A 169 -14.96 8.88 -15.62
N GLN A 170 -15.85 8.92 -16.62
CA GLN A 170 -16.29 10.19 -17.24
C GLN A 170 -17.07 11.05 -16.23
N ASP A 171 -17.93 10.42 -15.42
CA ASP A 171 -18.68 11.13 -14.39
C ASP A 171 -17.76 11.64 -13.26
N LEU A 172 -16.72 10.91 -12.93
CA LEU A 172 -15.70 11.37 -12.00
C LEU A 172 -14.98 12.60 -12.52
N LEU A 173 -14.57 12.62 -13.79
CA LEU A 173 -13.87 13.74 -14.42
C LEU A 173 -14.72 15.02 -14.43
N LYS A 174 -16.04 14.93 -14.66
CA LYS A 174 -16.96 16.08 -14.59
C LYS A 174 -17.00 16.71 -13.19
N ASN A 175 -16.76 15.90 -12.15
CA ASN A 175 -16.78 16.33 -10.74
C ASN A 175 -15.40 16.75 -10.21
N ARG A 176 -14.35 16.61 -11.02
CA ARG A 176 -12.97 16.97 -10.66
C ARG A 176 -12.84 18.49 -10.45
N LYS A 177 -12.16 18.88 -9.37
CA LYS A 177 -11.96 20.25 -8.94
C LYS A 177 -13.23 21.03 -8.57
N LEU A 178 -14.42 20.45 -8.62
CA LEU A 178 -15.62 21.10 -8.09
C LEU A 178 -15.53 21.18 -6.56
N LYS A 179 -15.85 22.34 -6.03
CA LYS A 179 -15.79 22.63 -4.58
C LYS A 179 -16.80 21.75 -3.82
N ILE A 180 -16.46 21.46 -2.58
CA ILE A 180 -17.33 20.79 -1.61
C ILE A 180 -17.66 21.75 -0.46
N SER A 181 -18.80 21.50 0.20
CA SER A 181 -19.20 22.20 1.41
C SER A 181 -18.41 21.68 2.63
N LYS A 182 -18.46 22.43 3.75
CA LYS A 182 -17.85 22.00 5.02
C LYS A 182 -18.48 20.73 5.59
N ILE A 183 -19.78 20.54 5.36
CA ILE A 183 -20.50 19.31 5.76
C ILE A 183 -19.93 18.11 4.99
N GLU A 184 -19.74 18.26 3.68
CA GLU A 184 -19.17 17.21 2.82
C GLU A 184 -17.71 16.88 3.16
N GLU A 185 -16.91 17.89 3.52
CA GLU A 185 -15.55 17.68 4.04
C GLU A 185 -15.56 16.80 5.29
N ASN A 186 -16.46 17.08 6.23
CA ASN A 186 -16.61 16.29 7.44
C ASN A 186 -17.04 14.84 7.14
N ILE A 187 -17.94 14.65 6.16
CA ILE A 187 -18.34 13.32 5.67
C ILE A 187 -17.13 12.57 5.12
N PHE A 188 -16.31 13.23 4.28
CA PHE A 188 -15.11 12.65 3.69
C PHE A 188 -14.15 12.12 4.77
N PHE A 189 -13.80 12.93 5.76
CA PHE A 189 -12.90 12.49 6.83
C PHE A 189 -13.50 11.39 7.71
N ARG A 190 -14.79 11.48 8.06
CA ARG A 190 -15.47 10.41 8.80
C ARG A 190 -15.37 9.07 8.06
N ASN A 191 -15.59 9.07 6.75
CA ASN A 191 -15.49 7.88 5.93
C ASN A 191 -14.04 7.37 5.83
N LEU A 192 -13.03 8.25 5.67
CA LEU A 192 -11.62 7.84 5.70
C LEU A 192 -11.27 7.08 6.98
N PHE A 193 -11.71 7.58 8.11
CA PHE A 193 -11.46 6.95 9.40
C PHE A 193 -12.20 5.60 9.54
N LYS A 194 -13.40 5.48 9.00
CA LYS A 194 -14.13 4.20 8.92
C LYS A 194 -13.40 3.19 8.02
N ILE A 195 -12.84 3.62 6.90
CA ILE A 195 -12.03 2.79 6.00
C ILE A 195 -10.82 2.23 6.73
N GLY A 196 -10.15 3.03 7.56
CA GLY A 196 -9.03 2.55 8.37
C GLY A 196 -7.89 3.54 8.59
N TYR A 197 -7.91 4.68 7.92
CA TYR A 197 -6.89 5.72 8.11
C TYR A 197 -6.87 6.23 9.56
N SER A 198 -5.69 6.58 10.08
CA SER A 198 -5.55 7.03 11.46
C SER A 198 -6.19 8.40 11.69
N LYS A 199 -6.86 8.56 12.82
CA LYS A 199 -7.29 9.88 13.36
C LYS A 199 -6.14 10.57 14.11
N THR A 200 -5.17 9.81 14.57
CA THR A 200 -4.08 10.29 15.43
C THR A 200 -2.89 10.72 14.59
N PHE A 201 -2.35 11.87 14.88
CA PHE A 201 -1.15 12.42 14.25
C PHE A 201 -0.14 12.88 15.32
N PRO A 202 1.16 12.97 14.97
CA PRO A 202 2.20 13.42 15.90
C PRO A 202 1.97 14.85 16.38
N LYS A 203 2.25 15.12 17.66
CA LYS A 203 2.04 16.45 18.28
C LYS A 203 2.84 17.56 17.61
N ASN A 204 4.00 17.25 17.04
CA ASN A 204 4.87 18.19 16.33
C ASN A 204 4.44 18.49 14.88
N ILE A 205 3.35 17.90 14.42
CA ILE A 205 2.79 18.09 13.07
C ILE A 205 1.46 18.82 13.19
N GLY A 206 1.34 19.99 12.54
CA GLY A 206 0.07 20.73 12.51
C GLY A 206 -1.05 19.90 11.83
N ARG A 207 -2.27 20.00 12.39
CA ARG A 207 -3.46 19.26 11.91
C ARG A 207 -3.67 19.41 10.40
N ASN A 208 -3.58 20.63 9.87
CA ASN A 208 -3.82 20.87 8.43
C ASN A 208 -2.80 20.16 7.54
N LYS A 209 -1.52 20.14 7.95
CA LYS A 209 -0.49 19.38 7.24
C LYS A 209 -0.80 17.88 7.24
N TYR A 210 -1.19 17.32 8.38
CA TYR A 210 -1.58 15.93 8.48
C TYR A 210 -2.77 15.60 7.57
N LEU A 211 -3.85 16.39 7.62
CA LEU A 211 -5.04 16.17 6.81
C LEU A 211 -4.74 16.23 5.31
N ARG A 212 -3.84 17.16 4.89
CA ARG A 212 -3.41 17.24 3.50
C ARG A 212 -2.67 15.98 3.04
N GLU A 213 -1.74 15.45 3.85
CA GLU A 213 -1.02 14.22 3.50
C GLU A 213 -1.96 12.99 3.54
N LEU A 214 -2.94 12.99 4.43
CA LEU A 214 -3.98 11.97 4.49
C LEU A 214 -4.82 11.95 3.18
N ILE A 215 -5.21 13.12 2.67
CA ILE A 215 -5.92 13.25 1.40
C ILE A 215 -5.04 12.76 0.25
N LYS A 216 -3.76 13.17 0.20
CA LYS A 216 -2.82 12.70 -0.83
C LYS A 216 -2.64 11.18 -0.80
N SER A 217 -2.59 10.56 0.37
CA SER A 217 -2.50 9.11 0.50
C SER A 217 -3.73 8.43 -0.12
N PHE A 218 -4.93 8.90 0.20
CA PHE A 218 -6.17 8.45 -0.42
C PHE A 218 -6.17 8.63 -1.95
N GLN A 219 -5.73 9.79 -2.42
CA GLN A 219 -5.66 10.10 -3.86
C GLN A 219 -4.67 9.21 -4.59
N ARG A 220 -3.45 8.98 -4.05
CA ARG A 220 -2.47 8.05 -4.63
C ARG A 220 -3.05 6.66 -4.89
N ARG A 221 -3.99 6.25 -4.08
CA ARG A 221 -4.62 4.95 -4.22
C ARG A 221 -5.85 4.98 -5.10
N PHE A 222 -6.77 5.91 -4.91
CA PHE A 222 -8.12 5.87 -5.48
C PHE A 222 -8.42 6.96 -6.52
N ARG A 223 -7.57 7.99 -6.63
CA ARG A 223 -7.67 9.07 -7.62
C ARG A 223 -6.27 9.39 -8.18
N GLN A 224 -5.68 8.44 -8.82
CA GLN A 224 -4.25 8.44 -9.17
C GLN A 224 -3.84 9.54 -10.16
N GLU A 225 -4.75 10.03 -11.01
CA GLU A 225 -4.48 11.04 -12.02
C GLU A 225 -4.25 12.44 -11.45
N LEU A 226 -4.68 12.72 -10.20
CA LEU A 226 -4.52 14.01 -9.56
C LEU A 226 -4.31 13.86 -8.05
N VAL A 227 -3.06 13.97 -7.60
CA VAL A 227 -2.65 13.88 -6.18
C VAL A 227 -2.23 15.26 -5.69
N ASP A 228 -3.20 16.11 -5.35
CA ASP A 228 -2.98 17.49 -4.96
C ASP A 228 -3.19 17.79 -3.45
N GLY A 229 -3.81 16.84 -2.75
CA GLY A 229 -4.13 16.99 -1.32
C GLY A 229 -5.31 17.92 -1.05
N LYS A 230 -6.18 18.15 -2.04
CA LYS A 230 -7.44 18.91 -1.93
C LYS A 230 -8.61 17.95 -2.10
N ILE A 231 -9.67 18.15 -1.32
CA ILE A 231 -10.92 17.39 -1.50
C ILE A 231 -11.79 18.16 -2.48
N ASP A 232 -12.30 17.46 -3.48
CA ASP A 232 -13.26 17.93 -4.46
C ASP A 232 -14.44 16.95 -4.57
N GLN A 233 -15.44 17.23 -5.37
CA GLN A 233 -16.59 16.36 -5.55
C GLN A 233 -16.18 14.98 -6.08
N GLU A 234 -15.17 14.89 -6.96
CA GLU A 234 -14.63 13.61 -7.42
C GLU A 234 -14.13 12.76 -6.26
N SER A 235 -13.25 13.31 -5.41
CA SER A 235 -12.71 12.61 -4.24
C SER A 235 -13.81 12.18 -3.26
N LEU A 236 -14.81 13.03 -3.06
CA LEU A 236 -15.95 12.74 -2.20
C LEU A 236 -16.83 11.60 -2.73
N LEU A 237 -17.12 11.59 -4.04
CA LEU A 237 -17.88 10.51 -4.68
C LEU A 237 -17.17 9.16 -4.57
N ILE A 238 -15.86 9.14 -4.86
CA ILE A 238 -15.03 7.95 -4.67
C ILE A 238 -15.10 7.47 -3.22
N ASN A 239 -14.92 8.36 -2.26
CA ASN A 239 -14.95 8.05 -0.84
C ASN A 239 -16.32 7.50 -0.40
N LYS A 240 -17.43 8.09 -0.86
CA LYS A 240 -18.81 7.60 -0.63
C LYS A 240 -19.06 6.22 -1.27
N SER A 241 -18.48 5.95 -2.44
CA SER A 241 -18.58 4.64 -3.08
C SER A 241 -17.83 3.56 -2.30
N LEU A 242 -16.60 3.86 -1.89
CA LEU A 242 -15.75 2.91 -1.16
C LEU A 242 -16.36 2.53 0.21
N ILE A 243 -16.97 3.46 0.92
CA ILE A 243 -17.51 3.17 2.26
C ILE A 243 -18.64 2.14 2.23
N LYS A 244 -19.37 2.01 1.10
CA LYS A 244 -20.40 0.97 0.93
C LYS A 244 -19.83 -0.45 1.07
N ALA A 245 -18.56 -0.65 0.71
CA ALA A 245 -17.87 -1.93 0.90
C ALA A 245 -17.51 -2.20 2.37
N TYR A 246 -17.58 -1.21 3.27
CA TYR A 246 -17.23 -1.33 4.69
C TYR A 246 -18.46 -1.39 5.63
N ASN A 247 -19.63 -1.19 5.09
CA ASN A 247 -20.90 -1.51 5.74
C ASN A 247 -21.27 -2.95 5.38
#